data_f43e0e30ff0c081e733cbd3774708347
#
_entry.id   f43e0e30ff0c081e733cbd3774708347
#
_cell.length_a   1.000
_cell.length_b   1.000
_cell.length_c   1.000
_cell.angle_alpha   90.00
_cell.angle_beta   90.00
_cell.angle_gamma   90.00
#
_symmetry.space_group_name_H-M   'P 1'
#
loop_
_entity.id
_entity.type
_entity.pdbx_description
1 polymer ?
#
loop_
_entity_poly.entity_id
_entity_poly.type
_entity_poly.pdbx_seq_one_letter_code
_entity_poly.pdbx_strand_id
1 'polypeptide(L)'
;MLEDRLLNKIVERQNNKALRQLTVSTTKIDFCSNDYLGFSLEQWCSTEDASSTGSRLISGNSKLHIETERKIAKFHNVESALLFNSGYTANIGLFAALPYRGDTVLYDELIHASIRDGLRMGRANSYSFKHNDTADLESRLKRAKGNVYVAVEAVYS
;
A
#
# COMPACT_ATOMS: atom_id res chain seq x y z
N MET A 1 -28.82 18.08 -1.17
CA MET A 1 -28.00 18.29 0.08
C MET A 1 -26.88 17.26 0.18
N LEU A 2 -26.00 17.31 1.17
CA LEU A 2 -24.86 16.36 1.29
C LEU A 2 -25.36 14.92 1.47
N GLU A 3 -26.41 14.77 2.27
CA GLU A 3 -27.03 13.49 2.61
C GLU A 3 -27.58 12.77 1.37
N ASP A 4 -28.31 13.48 0.52
CA ASP A 4 -28.85 12.93 -0.73
C ASP A 4 -27.74 12.47 -1.67
N ARG A 5 -26.65 13.21 -1.72
CA ARG A 5 -25.49 12.86 -2.53
C ARG A 5 -24.79 11.59 -2.04
N LEU A 6 -24.73 11.38 -0.72
CA LEU A 6 -24.15 10.15 -0.13
C LEU A 6 -25.07 8.95 -0.35
N LEU A 7 -26.38 9.11 -0.17
CA LEU A 7 -27.37 8.07 -0.43
C LEU A 7 -27.35 7.63 -1.90
N ASN A 8 -27.31 8.58 -2.83
CA ASN A 8 -27.22 8.27 -4.26
C ASN A 8 -25.96 7.44 -4.60
N LYS A 9 -24.81 7.75 -3.99
CA LYS A 9 -23.59 6.94 -4.16
C LYS A 9 -23.71 5.52 -3.61
N ILE A 10 -24.42 5.33 -2.51
CA ILE A 10 -24.68 4.00 -1.95
C ILE A 10 -25.58 3.20 -2.89
N VAL A 11 -26.67 3.80 -3.36
CA VAL A 11 -27.61 3.18 -4.32
C VAL A 11 -26.88 2.82 -5.63
N GLU A 12 -26.06 3.71 -6.15
CA GLU A 12 -25.25 3.44 -7.34
C GLU A 12 -24.33 2.23 -7.13
N ARG A 13 -23.63 2.15 -5.98
CA ARG A 13 -22.78 0.99 -5.65
C ARG A 13 -23.57 -0.30 -5.47
N GLN A 14 -24.78 -0.23 -4.91
CA GLN A 14 -25.68 -1.39 -4.80
C GLN A 14 -26.09 -1.89 -6.19
N ASN A 15 -26.52 -0.99 -7.07
CA ASN A 15 -26.95 -1.33 -8.43
C ASN A 15 -25.80 -1.95 -9.24
N ASN A 16 -24.58 -1.47 -9.04
CA ASN A 16 -23.37 -1.98 -9.69
C ASN A 16 -22.76 -3.20 -8.99
N LYS A 17 -23.42 -3.77 -7.97
CA LYS A 17 -22.92 -4.88 -7.14
C LYS A 17 -21.53 -4.61 -6.53
N ALA A 18 -21.18 -3.35 -6.34
CA ALA A 18 -19.90 -2.88 -5.84
C ALA A 18 -19.95 -2.40 -4.38
N LEU A 19 -21.12 -2.52 -3.72
CA LEU A 19 -21.26 -2.19 -2.29
C LEU A 19 -20.64 -3.30 -1.45
N ARG A 20 -19.55 -2.97 -0.76
CA ARG A 20 -18.91 -3.87 0.19
C ARG A 20 -19.55 -3.71 1.57
N GLN A 21 -19.75 -4.81 2.26
CA GLN A 21 -20.26 -4.85 3.64
C GLN A 21 -19.20 -5.48 4.54
N LEU A 22 -19.10 -4.97 5.76
CA LEU A 22 -18.24 -5.58 6.79
C LEU A 22 -18.90 -6.89 7.24
N THR A 23 -18.21 -7.99 7.01
CA THR A 23 -18.67 -9.33 7.39
C THR A 23 -17.62 -10.02 8.25
N VAL A 24 -18.08 -10.82 9.22
CA VAL A 24 -17.22 -11.73 9.97
C VAL A 24 -17.46 -13.13 9.41
N SER A 25 -16.42 -13.73 8.86
CA SER A 25 -16.50 -15.09 8.30
C SER A 25 -15.82 -16.06 9.26
N THR A 26 -16.60 -16.94 9.91
CA THR A 26 -16.08 -17.88 10.92
C THR A 26 -16.01 -19.33 10.45
N THR A 27 -16.60 -19.67 9.31
CA THR A 27 -16.79 -21.09 8.91
C THR A 27 -16.55 -21.38 7.43
N LYS A 28 -16.02 -20.42 6.67
CA LYS A 28 -15.77 -20.60 5.23
C LYS A 28 -14.30 -20.76 4.95
N ILE A 29 -13.98 -21.52 3.90
CA ILE A 29 -12.62 -21.51 3.32
C ILE A 29 -12.35 -20.11 2.83
N ASP A 30 -11.25 -19.52 3.30
CA ASP A 30 -10.89 -18.14 2.99
C ASP A 30 -10.04 -18.08 1.72
N PHE A 31 -10.62 -17.48 0.67
CA PHE A 31 -9.93 -17.17 -0.58
C PHE A 31 -9.72 -15.66 -0.78
N CYS A 32 -10.02 -14.85 0.24
CA CYS A 32 -10.06 -13.39 0.13
C CYS A 32 -8.98 -12.69 0.95
N SER A 33 -8.40 -13.35 1.96
CA SER A 33 -7.35 -12.74 2.80
C SER A 33 -5.98 -12.86 2.14
N ASN A 34 -5.06 -12.03 2.63
CA ASN A 34 -3.64 -12.13 2.31
C ASN A 34 -2.89 -13.12 3.23
N ASP A 35 -3.61 -13.84 4.09
CA ASP A 35 -3.04 -14.84 5.01
C ASP A 35 -2.81 -16.18 4.30
N TYR A 36 -2.01 -16.16 3.24
CA TYR A 36 -1.75 -17.36 2.40
C TYR A 36 -1.13 -18.54 3.15
N LEU A 37 -0.48 -18.29 4.27
CA LEU A 37 0.19 -19.31 5.08
C LEU A 37 -0.53 -19.63 6.39
N GLY A 38 -1.67 -18.99 6.69
CA GLY A 38 -2.46 -19.22 7.87
C GLY A 38 -1.84 -18.71 9.18
N PHE A 39 -0.86 -17.84 9.13
CA PHE A 39 -0.16 -17.34 10.32
C PHE A 39 -1.04 -16.50 11.25
N SER A 40 -2.16 -15.96 10.78
CA SER A 40 -3.11 -15.25 11.65
C SER A 40 -3.75 -16.15 12.71
N LEU A 41 -3.74 -17.48 12.51
CA LEU A 41 -4.29 -18.47 13.45
C LEU A 41 -3.26 -18.90 14.51
N GLU A 42 -1.99 -18.56 14.35
CA GLU A 42 -0.95 -18.89 15.29
C GLU A 42 -0.86 -17.83 16.42
N GLN A 43 -0.67 -18.30 17.65
CA GLN A 43 -0.52 -17.44 18.82
C GLN A 43 0.94 -16.93 18.89
N TRP A 44 1.18 -15.73 18.41
CA TRP A 44 2.46 -15.03 18.57
C TRP A 44 2.49 -14.33 19.94
N CYS A 45 3.63 -14.38 20.64
CA CYS A 45 3.78 -13.84 21.98
C CYS A 45 3.17 -12.45 22.16
N SER A 46 2.36 -12.28 23.21
CA SER A 46 1.95 -10.95 23.70
C SER A 46 3.17 -10.25 24.32
N THR A 47 3.50 -9.06 23.84
CA THR A 47 4.49 -8.20 24.47
C THR A 47 3.80 -7.18 25.36
N GLU A 48 4.40 -6.88 26.52
CA GLU A 48 3.84 -5.93 27.48
C GLU A 48 3.76 -4.49 26.96
N ASP A 49 4.53 -4.14 25.91
CA ASP A 49 4.57 -2.81 25.27
C ASP A 49 3.76 -2.78 23.97
N ALA A 50 2.46 -2.97 24.08
CA ALA A 50 1.59 -3.11 22.88
C ALA A 50 1.11 -1.79 22.25
N SER A 51 1.45 -0.61 22.81
CA SER A 51 0.95 0.67 22.31
C SER A 51 2.04 1.70 22.08
N SER A 52 1.81 2.60 21.12
CA SER A 52 2.65 3.75 20.85
C SER A 52 2.08 5.00 21.56
N THR A 53 2.94 5.77 22.25
CA THR A 53 2.55 6.99 22.96
C THR A 53 2.53 8.24 22.07
N GLY A 54 2.87 8.10 20.79
CA GLY A 54 2.89 9.20 19.84
C GLY A 54 3.56 8.83 18.53
N SER A 55 3.91 9.81 17.71
CA SER A 55 4.65 9.56 16.48
C SER A 55 6.07 9.08 16.78
N ARG A 56 6.64 8.25 15.93
CA ARG A 56 7.99 7.70 16.10
C ARG A 56 9.08 8.76 16.15
N LEU A 57 8.86 9.93 15.55
CA LEU A 57 9.81 11.05 15.60
C LEU A 57 9.75 11.85 16.91
N ILE A 58 8.76 11.61 17.76
CA ILE A 58 8.58 12.31 19.05
C ILE A 58 8.77 11.34 20.21
N SER A 59 7.78 10.49 20.49
CA SER A 59 7.76 9.62 21.66
C SER A 59 7.40 8.16 21.37
N GLY A 60 6.94 7.85 20.16
CA GLY A 60 6.41 6.53 19.80
C GLY A 60 7.45 5.53 19.27
N ASN A 61 8.75 5.86 19.28
CA ASN A 61 9.78 4.93 18.85
C ASN A 61 10.28 4.08 20.02
N SER A 62 10.09 2.78 19.96
CA SER A 62 10.51 1.85 21.02
C SER A 62 11.72 0.99 20.58
N LYS A 63 12.35 0.32 21.54
CA LYS A 63 13.39 -0.67 21.27
C LYS A 63 12.87 -1.80 20.38
N LEU A 64 11.61 -2.20 20.58
CA LEU A 64 10.97 -3.24 19.78
C LEU A 64 10.93 -2.86 18.29
N HIS A 65 10.58 -1.61 17.95
CA HIS A 65 10.63 -1.14 16.57
C HIS A 65 12.03 -1.29 15.97
N ILE A 66 13.04 -0.78 16.67
CA ILE A 66 14.43 -0.77 16.20
C ILE A 66 14.96 -2.21 15.99
N GLU A 67 14.72 -3.08 16.96
CA GLU A 67 15.17 -4.47 16.90
C GLU A 67 14.46 -5.25 15.80
N THR A 68 13.15 -5.04 15.63
CA THR A 68 12.37 -5.68 14.58
C THR A 68 12.83 -5.21 13.20
N GLU A 69 13.01 -3.91 13.01
CA GLU A 69 13.53 -3.37 11.74
C GLU A 69 14.92 -3.93 11.40
N ARG A 70 15.80 -4.08 12.39
CA ARG A 70 17.11 -4.73 12.18
C ARG A 70 16.99 -6.20 11.79
N LYS A 71 16.10 -6.94 12.43
CA LYS A 71 15.85 -8.36 12.10
C LYS A 71 15.32 -8.51 10.69
N ILE A 72 14.35 -7.67 10.30
CA ILE A 72 13.77 -7.66 8.95
C ILE A 72 14.84 -7.29 7.92
N ALA A 73 15.62 -6.25 8.14
CA ALA A 73 16.70 -5.85 7.26
C ALA A 73 17.72 -6.99 7.06
N LYS A 74 18.11 -7.66 8.15
CA LYS A 74 19.00 -8.82 8.08
C LYS A 74 18.40 -9.99 7.30
N PHE A 75 17.11 -10.28 7.54
CA PHE A 75 16.39 -11.37 6.84
C PHE A 75 16.37 -11.14 5.33
N HIS A 76 16.10 -9.90 4.90
CA HIS A 76 16.07 -9.53 3.49
C HIS A 76 17.45 -9.18 2.90
N ASN A 77 18.52 -9.24 3.69
CA ASN A 77 19.88 -8.87 3.28
C ASN A 77 19.96 -7.45 2.69
N VAL A 78 19.33 -6.49 3.38
CA VAL A 78 19.33 -5.06 3.03
C VAL A 78 19.90 -4.22 4.18
N GLU A 79 20.29 -2.98 3.90
CA GLU A 79 20.94 -2.11 4.90
C GLU A 79 19.98 -1.68 6.01
N SER A 80 18.71 -1.45 5.68
CA SER A 80 17.69 -0.97 6.62
C SER A 80 16.29 -1.39 6.22
N ALA A 81 15.39 -1.38 7.20
CA ALA A 81 13.95 -1.57 7.02
C ALA A 81 13.18 -0.53 7.84
N LEU A 82 11.97 -0.22 7.44
CA LEU A 82 11.08 0.69 8.14
C LEU A 82 9.71 0.05 8.29
N LEU A 83 9.21 -0.01 9.52
CA LEU A 83 7.88 -0.54 9.85
C LEU A 83 6.79 0.51 9.69
N PHE A 84 5.70 0.11 9.09
CA PHE A 84 4.44 0.85 9.02
C PHE A 84 3.32 0.02 9.63
N ASN A 85 2.25 0.68 10.06
CA ASN A 85 1.06 0.02 10.62
C ASN A 85 0.21 -0.72 9.56
N SER A 86 0.46 -0.46 8.29
CA SER A 86 -0.17 -1.18 7.18
C SER A 86 0.63 -1.00 5.88
N GLY A 87 0.47 -1.93 4.93
CA GLY A 87 1.01 -1.77 3.58
C GLY A 87 0.40 -0.56 2.85
N TYR A 88 -0.86 -0.23 3.15
CA TYR A 88 -1.53 0.95 2.60
C TYR A 88 -0.78 2.24 2.98
N THR A 89 -0.49 2.43 4.26
CA THR A 89 0.25 3.61 4.76
C THR A 89 1.70 3.64 4.27
N ALA A 90 2.34 2.48 4.15
CA ALA A 90 3.69 2.36 3.59
C ALA A 90 3.72 2.85 2.14
N ASN A 91 2.79 2.39 1.30
CA ASN A 91 2.68 2.82 -0.09
C ASN A 91 2.38 4.32 -0.21
N ILE A 92 1.43 4.85 0.57
CA ILE A 92 1.17 6.29 0.59
C ILE A 92 2.45 7.05 0.96
N GLY A 93 3.10 6.68 2.06
CA GLY A 93 4.32 7.34 2.53
C GLY A 93 5.43 7.34 1.48
N LEU A 94 5.68 6.18 0.87
CA LEU A 94 6.71 6.00 -0.13
C LEU A 94 6.46 6.87 -1.38
N PHE A 95 5.29 6.73 -1.99
CA PHE A 95 5.00 7.38 -3.28
C PHE A 95 4.66 8.87 -3.14
N ALA A 96 4.24 9.33 -1.96
CA ALA A 96 4.06 10.76 -1.71
C ALA A 96 5.38 11.49 -1.40
N ALA A 97 6.37 10.80 -0.81
CA ALA A 97 7.57 11.43 -0.31
C ALA A 97 8.82 11.23 -1.19
N LEU A 98 8.98 10.05 -1.80
CA LEU A 98 10.22 9.69 -2.50
C LEU A 98 10.34 10.34 -3.88
N PRO A 99 9.35 10.30 -4.78
CA PRO A 99 9.44 10.95 -6.08
C PRO A 99 9.26 12.46 -5.95
N TYR A 100 10.18 13.24 -6.53
CA TYR A 100 10.18 14.70 -6.45
C TYR A 100 9.52 15.36 -7.67
N ARG A 101 9.32 16.66 -7.55
CA ARG A 101 8.88 17.48 -8.70
C ARG A 101 9.91 17.36 -9.85
N GLY A 102 9.44 16.98 -11.02
CA GLY A 102 10.27 16.75 -12.21
C GLY A 102 10.62 15.28 -12.45
N ASP A 103 10.44 14.43 -11.45
CA ASP A 103 10.56 12.98 -11.60
C ASP A 103 9.34 12.38 -12.29
N THR A 104 9.49 11.16 -12.78
CA THR A 104 8.43 10.40 -13.43
C THR A 104 8.20 9.08 -12.72
N VAL A 105 6.94 8.78 -12.41
CA VAL A 105 6.52 7.46 -11.92
C VAL A 105 5.66 6.78 -12.98
N LEU A 106 6.13 5.65 -13.50
CA LEU A 106 5.37 4.78 -14.39
C LEU A 106 4.76 3.65 -13.55
N TYR A 107 3.47 3.42 -13.67
CA TYR A 107 2.80 2.41 -12.87
C TYR A 107 1.86 1.55 -13.70
N ASP A 108 1.75 0.29 -13.34
CA ASP A 108 0.80 -0.64 -13.97
C ASP A 108 -0.64 -0.15 -13.76
N GLU A 109 -1.49 -0.21 -14.77
CA GLU A 109 -2.87 0.28 -14.70
C GLU A 109 -3.74 -0.43 -13.64
N LEU A 110 -3.36 -1.65 -13.22
CA LEU A 110 -4.03 -2.40 -12.18
C LEU A 110 -3.40 -2.26 -10.79
N ILE A 111 -2.41 -1.37 -10.64
CA ILE A 111 -1.72 -1.14 -9.36
C ILE A 111 -2.70 -0.88 -8.22
N HIS A 112 -2.37 -1.31 -7.02
CA HIS A 112 -3.21 -1.15 -5.83
C HIS A 112 -3.58 0.32 -5.55
N ALA A 113 -4.77 0.54 -5.01
CA ALA A 113 -5.30 1.88 -4.72
C ALA A 113 -4.38 2.73 -3.83
N SER A 114 -3.67 2.13 -2.87
CA SER A 114 -2.74 2.83 -1.98
C SER A 114 -1.59 3.50 -2.72
N ILE A 115 -1.07 2.88 -3.79
CA ILE A 115 -0.01 3.46 -4.62
C ILE A 115 -0.57 4.64 -5.41
N ARG A 116 -1.76 4.49 -6.01
CA ARG A 116 -2.44 5.60 -6.70
C ARG A 116 -2.71 6.79 -5.78
N ASP A 117 -3.10 6.54 -4.54
CA ASP A 117 -3.36 7.59 -3.57
C ASP A 117 -2.05 8.28 -3.14
N GLY A 118 -0.97 7.52 -2.93
CA GLY A 118 0.36 8.08 -2.69
C GLY A 118 0.84 8.97 -3.85
N LEU A 119 0.66 8.51 -5.09
CA LEU A 119 1.01 9.29 -6.29
C LEU A 119 0.21 10.59 -6.42
N ARG A 120 -1.08 10.58 -6.05
CA ARG A 120 -1.92 11.80 -6.04
C ARG A 120 -1.49 12.81 -4.98
N MET A 121 -0.95 12.33 -3.86
CA MET A 121 -0.42 13.19 -2.79
C MET A 121 0.99 13.69 -3.10
N GLY A 122 1.73 12.99 -3.95
CA GLY A 122 3.08 13.34 -4.38
C GLY A 122 3.13 14.51 -5.35
N ARG A 123 4.35 14.88 -5.75
CA ARG A 123 4.61 16.03 -6.66
C ARG A 123 5.22 15.61 -8.00
N ALA A 124 5.52 14.34 -8.17
CA ALA A 124 6.06 13.78 -9.41
C ALA A 124 4.96 13.64 -10.48
N ASN A 125 5.37 13.57 -11.73
CA ASN A 125 4.47 13.21 -12.80
C ASN A 125 4.25 11.69 -12.77
N SER A 126 3.00 11.23 -12.86
CA SER A 126 2.68 9.82 -12.85
C SER A 126 1.84 9.41 -14.05
N TYR A 127 2.20 8.30 -14.69
CA TYR A 127 1.53 7.77 -15.88
C TYR A 127 1.35 6.26 -15.76
N SER A 128 0.15 5.79 -16.05
CA SER A 128 -0.11 4.35 -16.13
C SER A 128 0.41 3.76 -17.44
N PHE A 129 0.83 2.52 -17.42
CA PHE A 129 1.03 1.68 -18.61
C PHE A 129 0.07 0.48 -18.55
N LYS A 130 -0.17 -0.15 -19.68
CA LYS A 130 -1.07 -1.30 -19.81
C LYS A 130 -0.55 -2.47 -19.00
N HIS A 131 -1.46 -3.19 -18.35
CA HIS A 131 -1.12 -4.33 -17.51
C HIS A 131 -0.25 -5.36 -18.25
N ASN A 132 0.91 -5.67 -17.66
CA ASN A 132 1.90 -6.61 -18.20
C ASN A 132 2.39 -6.31 -19.63
N ASP A 133 2.20 -5.09 -20.14
CA ASP A 133 2.66 -4.67 -21.46
C ASP A 133 4.03 -3.99 -21.38
N THR A 134 5.08 -4.77 -21.58
CA THR A 134 6.47 -4.28 -21.56
C THR A 134 6.78 -3.33 -22.71
N ALA A 135 6.09 -3.46 -23.85
CA ALA A 135 6.28 -2.57 -25.00
C ALA A 135 5.70 -1.17 -24.72
N ASP A 136 4.51 -1.09 -24.08
CA ASP A 136 3.97 0.19 -23.64
C ASP A 136 4.86 0.82 -22.55
N LEU A 137 5.34 0.04 -21.57
CA LEU A 137 6.29 0.53 -20.55
C LEU A 137 7.55 1.10 -21.21
N GLU A 138 8.17 0.38 -22.15
CA GLU A 138 9.37 0.86 -22.85
C GLU A 138 9.11 2.17 -23.61
N SER A 139 7.97 2.27 -24.30
CA SER A 139 7.57 3.49 -24.98
C SER A 139 7.46 4.69 -24.05
N ARG A 140 6.96 4.48 -22.82
CA ARG A 140 6.83 5.52 -21.80
C ARG A 140 8.17 5.87 -21.16
N LEU A 141 9.03 4.87 -20.94
CA LEU A 141 10.40 5.08 -20.43
C LEU A 141 11.21 6.01 -21.35
N LYS A 142 11.08 5.87 -22.67
CA LYS A 142 11.76 6.75 -23.64
C LYS A 142 11.36 8.23 -23.54
N ARG A 143 10.18 8.52 -22.96
CA ARG A 143 9.63 9.90 -22.80
C ARG A 143 9.75 10.40 -21.38
N ALA A 144 10.11 9.55 -20.43
CA ALA A 144 10.21 9.88 -19.02
C ALA A 144 11.31 10.91 -18.77
N LYS A 145 11.12 11.78 -17.78
CA LYS A 145 12.07 12.82 -17.38
C LYS A 145 12.40 12.70 -15.90
N GLY A 146 13.53 13.28 -15.50
CA GLY A 146 14.02 13.24 -14.14
C GLY A 146 14.43 11.83 -13.71
N ASN A 147 14.36 11.53 -12.42
CA ASN A 147 14.48 10.15 -11.95
C ASN A 147 13.20 9.39 -12.32
N VAL A 148 13.36 8.16 -12.79
CA VAL A 148 12.24 7.34 -13.24
C VAL A 148 12.03 6.19 -12.27
N TYR A 149 10.81 6.11 -11.74
CA TYR A 149 10.36 5.03 -10.87
C TYR A 149 9.35 4.18 -11.64
N VAL A 150 9.47 2.86 -11.51
CA VAL A 150 8.49 1.92 -12.07
C VAL A 150 7.82 1.19 -10.91
N ALA A 151 6.50 1.31 -10.81
CA ALA A 151 5.70 0.68 -9.76
C ALA A 151 4.90 -0.49 -10.33
N VAL A 152 5.20 -1.68 -9.84
CA VAL A 152 4.56 -2.95 -10.17
C VAL A 152 4.31 -3.76 -8.91
N GLU A 153 3.45 -4.75 -8.99
CA GLU A 153 3.17 -5.68 -7.89
C GLU A 153 3.47 -7.12 -8.34
N ALA A 154 3.87 -7.96 -7.40
CA ALA A 154 4.07 -9.38 -7.67
C ALA A 154 2.73 -10.12 -7.83
N VAL A 155 1.69 -9.66 -7.13
CA VAL A 155 0.32 -10.18 -7.19
C VAL A 155 -0.63 -9.00 -7.26
N TYR A 156 -1.45 -8.96 -8.28
CA TYR A 156 -2.49 -7.94 -8.48
C TYR A 156 -3.83 -8.45 -7.95
N SER A 157 -4.62 -7.56 -7.34
CA SER A 157 -5.96 -7.87 -6.77
C SER A 157 -7.06 -7.68 -7.80
#